data_0038c28e54ae053f09632eaa5cc3403b
#
_entry.id   0038c28e54ae053f09632eaa5cc3403b
#
_cell.length_a   1.000
_cell.length_b   1.000
_cell.length_c   1.000
_cell.angle_alpha   90.00
_cell.angle_beta   90.00
_cell.angle_gamma   90.00
#
_symmetry.space_group_name_H-M   'P 1'
#
loop_
_entity.id
_entity.type
_entity.pdbx_description
1 polymer ?
#
loop_
_entity_poly.entity_id
_entity_poly.type
_entity_poly.pdbx_seq_one_letter_code
_entity_poly.pdbx_strand_id
1 'polypeptide(L)'
;RNADFRINAELHDLPFVIGKTMTPKIVIVDYGMGNLRNVQKGFEKIGVEARLTRNKNEIGNASAIVLPGVGAFKDCMENLEKYGLIEILFRSIEKGKPYLGICLGLQVLFSESEEFGSHRGLGLIQGKVVRFVPDPEHKVPHMGWNTIEKEKEAPLLQGIGSGDFFYFVHSYYVIPDQTEWISSFTTYGKPFVSSIWKENLFATQFHPEKSQQKGLRILENFVGSI
;
A
#
# COMPACT_ATOMS: atom_id res chain seq x y z
N ARG A 1 73.60 22.62 -21.37
CA ARG A 1 72.85 23.37 -20.36
C ARG A 1 71.45 22.82 -20.34
N ASN A 2 71.27 21.94 -19.34
CA ASN A 2 70.02 21.29 -19.02
C ASN A 2 69.08 22.28 -18.29
N ALA A 3 67.85 22.24 -18.62
CA ALA A 3 66.77 22.80 -17.82
C ALA A 3 65.73 21.73 -17.60
N ASP A 4 65.74 21.19 -16.39
CA ASP A 4 64.70 20.24 -15.88
C ASP A 4 63.38 21.01 -15.67
N PHE A 5 62.33 20.58 -16.34
CA PHE A 5 60.96 20.94 -15.99
C PHE A 5 60.34 19.80 -15.18
N ARG A 6 60.34 19.96 -13.86
CA ARG A 6 59.50 19.15 -12.97
C ARG A 6 58.10 19.68 -13.01
N ILE A 7 57.17 18.90 -13.54
CA ILE A 7 55.73 19.15 -13.42
C ILE A 7 55.27 18.49 -12.14
N ASN A 8 55.02 19.29 -11.08
CA ASN A 8 54.32 18.87 -9.90
C ASN A 8 52.84 18.75 -10.28
N ALA A 9 52.36 17.52 -10.42
CA ALA A 9 50.92 17.21 -10.46
C ALA A 9 50.43 17.03 -9.01
N GLU A 10 49.97 18.08 -8.38
CA GLU A 10 49.14 17.99 -7.20
C GLU A 10 47.76 17.55 -7.62
N LEU A 11 47.47 16.27 -7.51
CA LEU A 11 46.13 15.72 -7.54
C LEU A 11 45.43 16.18 -6.27
N HIS A 12 44.63 17.24 -6.39
CA HIS A 12 43.70 17.66 -5.36
C HIS A 12 42.67 16.53 -5.15
N ASP A 13 42.74 15.90 -3.97
CA ASP A 13 41.69 15.06 -3.41
C ASP A 13 40.40 15.87 -3.32
N LEU A 14 39.54 15.74 -4.34
CA LEU A 14 38.16 16.17 -4.23
C LEU A 14 37.45 15.16 -3.32
N PRO A 15 36.86 15.60 -2.20
CA PRO A 15 36.07 14.70 -1.39
C PRO A 15 34.88 14.21 -2.23
N PHE A 16 34.85 12.91 -2.44
CA PHE A 16 33.70 12.24 -3.04
C PHE A 16 32.54 12.41 -2.06
N VAL A 17 31.74 13.43 -2.29
CA VAL A 17 30.49 13.65 -1.53
C VAL A 17 29.56 12.53 -1.92
N ILE A 18 29.59 11.43 -1.16
CA ILE A 18 28.52 10.44 -1.20
C ILE A 18 27.25 11.19 -0.82
N GLY A 19 26.44 11.51 -1.82
CA GLY A 19 25.13 12.10 -1.60
C GLY A 19 24.42 11.23 -0.58
N LYS A 20 24.04 11.81 0.57
CA LYS A 20 23.14 11.16 1.53
C LYS A 20 21.94 10.67 0.73
N THR A 21 21.85 9.37 0.46
CA THR A 21 20.61 8.76 0.00
C THR A 21 19.60 9.05 1.12
N MET A 22 18.70 10.01 0.87
CA MET A 22 17.69 10.37 1.86
C MET A 22 16.80 9.14 2.05
N THR A 23 16.80 8.61 3.28
CA THR A 23 15.88 7.54 3.65
C THR A 23 14.45 7.98 3.29
N PRO A 24 13.68 7.19 2.53
CA PRO A 24 12.36 7.59 2.09
C PRO A 24 11.45 7.86 3.30
N LYS A 25 10.80 9.00 3.32
CA LYS A 25 9.83 9.36 4.37
C LYS A 25 8.51 8.68 4.07
N ILE A 26 8.26 7.52 4.69
CA ILE A 26 6.99 6.83 4.59
C ILE A 26 6.06 7.34 5.69
N VAL A 27 4.83 7.68 5.33
CA VAL A 27 3.79 8.03 6.30
C VAL A 27 2.67 7.01 6.28
N ILE A 28 2.21 6.63 7.47
CA ILE A 28 1.01 5.85 7.69
C ILE A 28 -0.07 6.83 8.13
N VAL A 29 -1.14 6.92 7.35
CA VAL A 29 -2.22 7.89 7.60
C VAL A 29 -3.02 7.49 8.82
N ASP A 30 -3.04 8.36 9.83
CA ASP A 30 -3.86 8.21 11.04
C ASP A 30 -5.17 8.99 10.88
N TYR A 31 -6.21 8.31 10.46
CA TYR A 31 -7.56 8.84 10.40
C TYR A 31 -8.44 8.39 11.58
N GLY A 32 -7.82 7.91 12.67
CA GLY A 32 -8.51 7.52 13.90
C GLY A 32 -9.02 6.08 13.93
N MET A 33 -8.73 5.29 12.90
CA MET A 33 -9.12 3.88 12.80
C MET A 33 -7.92 3.04 12.30
N GLY A 34 -8.00 1.74 12.54
CA GLY A 34 -7.01 0.79 12.04
C GLY A 34 -5.99 0.34 13.08
N ASN A 35 -5.37 -0.79 12.79
CA ASN A 35 -4.26 -1.31 13.60
C ASN A 35 -2.93 -0.71 13.11
N LEU A 36 -2.84 0.62 13.17
CA LEU A 36 -1.74 1.41 12.61
C LEU A 36 -0.38 0.98 13.15
N ARG A 37 -0.33 0.63 14.45
CA ARG A 37 0.91 0.22 15.11
C ARG A 37 1.46 -1.10 14.57
N ASN A 38 0.62 -2.05 14.17
CA ASN A 38 1.07 -3.29 13.56
C ASN A 38 1.67 -3.05 12.17
N VAL A 39 1.08 -2.15 11.39
CA VAL A 39 1.64 -1.75 10.10
C VAL A 39 2.99 -1.07 10.29
N GLN A 40 3.10 -0.15 11.24
CA GLN A 40 4.35 0.51 11.60
C GLN A 40 5.43 -0.52 11.99
N LYS A 41 5.10 -1.47 12.87
CA LYS A 41 6.01 -2.57 13.23
C LYS A 41 6.42 -3.45 12.06
N GLY A 42 5.55 -3.61 11.05
CA GLY A 42 5.89 -4.29 9.79
C GLY A 42 7.05 -3.59 9.08
N PHE A 43 6.99 -2.26 8.94
CA PHE A 43 8.09 -1.46 8.38
C PHE A 43 9.34 -1.46 9.27
N GLU A 44 9.18 -1.32 10.60
CA GLU A 44 10.30 -1.43 11.56
C GLU A 44 11.07 -2.75 11.40
N LYS A 45 10.36 -3.88 11.17
CA LYS A 45 10.99 -5.21 10.99
C LYS A 45 11.87 -5.32 9.74
N ILE A 46 11.58 -4.54 8.70
CA ILE A 46 12.39 -4.47 7.48
C ILE A 46 13.40 -3.31 7.53
N GLY A 47 13.60 -2.70 8.72
CA GLY A 47 14.58 -1.64 8.93
C GLY A 47 14.18 -0.28 8.37
N VAL A 48 12.89 -0.05 8.09
CA VAL A 48 12.37 1.20 7.52
C VAL A 48 11.52 1.93 8.55
N GLU A 49 11.78 3.22 8.73
CA GLU A 49 10.95 4.09 9.56
C GLU A 49 9.70 4.52 8.79
N ALA A 50 8.52 4.20 9.34
CA ALA A 50 7.25 4.69 8.86
C ALA A 50 6.54 5.48 9.97
N ARG A 51 6.19 6.74 9.69
CA ARG A 51 5.63 7.65 10.67
C ARG A 51 4.11 7.67 10.65
N LEU A 52 3.49 7.46 11.80
CA LEU A 52 2.05 7.68 11.99
C LEU A 52 1.76 9.18 12.02
N THR A 53 0.89 9.66 11.15
CA THR A 53 0.53 11.07 11.12
C THR A 53 -0.83 11.33 10.49
N ARG A 54 -1.49 12.41 10.94
CA ARG A 54 -2.64 13.05 10.29
C ARG A 54 -2.32 14.46 9.83
N ASN A 55 -1.08 14.87 9.96
CA ASN A 55 -0.64 16.20 9.54
C ASN A 55 -0.55 16.26 8.00
N LYS A 56 -1.36 17.13 7.40
CA LYS A 56 -1.45 17.27 5.93
C LYS A 56 -0.11 17.65 5.30
N ASN A 57 0.70 18.47 5.97
CA ASN A 57 2.01 18.87 5.46
C ASN A 57 3.00 17.69 5.47
N GLU A 58 2.96 16.84 6.50
CA GLU A 58 3.79 15.65 6.55
C GLU A 58 3.38 14.66 5.46
N ILE A 59 2.07 14.43 5.26
CA ILE A 59 1.55 13.59 4.18
C ILE A 59 1.95 14.15 2.81
N GLY A 60 1.79 15.46 2.61
CA GLY A 60 2.17 16.13 1.37
C GLY A 60 3.66 16.08 1.06
N ASN A 61 4.53 16.06 2.07
CA ASN A 61 5.98 16.01 1.93
C ASN A 61 6.58 14.60 2.05
N ALA A 62 5.76 13.58 2.28
CA ALA A 62 6.22 12.20 2.34
C ALA A 62 6.68 11.69 0.98
N SER A 63 7.58 10.71 0.97
CA SER A 63 7.99 9.99 -0.26
C SER A 63 6.93 8.98 -0.68
N ALA A 64 6.23 8.38 0.28
CA ALA A 64 5.17 7.41 0.03
C ALA A 64 4.10 7.46 1.13
N ILE A 65 2.90 6.99 0.82
CA ILE A 65 1.73 6.98 1.68
C ILE A 65 1.24 5.55 1.88
N VAL A 66 0.98 5.19 3.13
CA VAL A 66 0.29 3.94 3.48
C VAL A 66 -1.04 4.29 4.12
N LEU A 67 -2.14 3.77 3.58
CA LEU A 67 -3.47 3.88 4.16
C LEU A 67 -3.94 2.49 4.58
N PRO A 68 -3.70 2.06 5.81
CA PRO A 68 -4.30 0.85 6.33
C PRO A 68 -5.72 1.15 6.83
N GLY A 69 -6.56 0.12 6.89
CA GLY A 69 -7.88 0.29 7.44
C GLY A 69 -8.48 -1.00 7.98
N VAL A 70 -9.23 -0.86 9.07
CA VAL A 70 -10.13 -1.88 9.62
C VAL A 70 -11.41 -1.19 10.07
N GLY A 71 -12.54 -1.93 10.15
CA GLY A 71 -13.84 -1.38 10.48
C GLY A 71 -14.70 -1.12 9.25
N ALA A 72 -15.72 -0.28 9.38
CA ALA A 72 -16.69 -0.04 8.33
C ALA A 72 -16.18 1.00 7.29
N PHE A 73 -16.55 0.77 6.04
CA PHE A 73 -16.22 1.66 4.92
C PHE A 73 -16.71 3.10 5.13
N LYS A 74 -17.97 3.24 5.57
CA LYS A 74 -18.57 4.53 5.86
C LYS A 74 -17.76 5.32 6.89
N ASP A 75 -17.43 4.67 8.01
CA ASP A 75 -16.69 5.32 9.11
C ASP A 75 -15.29 5.77 8.66
N CYS A 76 -14.66 4.98 7.79
CA CYS A 76 -13.38 5.35 7.19
C CYS A 76 -13.50 6.63 6.37
N MET A 77 -14.47 6.70 5.46
CA MET A 77 -14.68 7.87 4.60
C MET A 77 -15.06 9.11 5.41
N GLU A 78 -15.97 8.97 6.40
CA GLU A 78 -16.35 10.05 7.29
C GLU A 78 -15.17 10.59 8.10
N ASN A 79 -14.29 9.73 8.59
CA ASN A 79 -13.08 10.13 9.30
C ASN A 79 -12.05 10.81 8.39
N LEU A 80 -11.83 10.28 7.18
CA LEU A 80 -10.96 10.93 6.19
C LEU A 80 -11.46 12.34 5.85
N GLU A 81 -12.77 12.51 5.69
CA GLU A 81 -13.41 13.82 5.46
C GLU A 81 -13.29 14.73 6.68
N LYS A 82 -13.65 14.24 7.87
CA LYS A 82 -13.59 14.96 9.13
C LYS A 82 -12.20 15.56 9.41
N TYR A 83 -11.16 14.81 9.11
CA TYR A 83 -9.77 15.30 9.27
C TYR A 83 -9.26 16.05 8.04
N GLY A 84 -10.07 16.17 6.98
CA GLY A 84 -9.74 16.85 5.74
C GLY A 84 -8.58 16.19 4.99
N LEU A 85 -8.47 14.86 5.06
CA LEU A 85 -7.37 14.09 4.48
C LEU A 85 -7.61 13.70 3.02
N ILE A 86 -8.86 13.72 2.55
CA ILE A 86 -9.22 13.29 1.20
C ILE A 86 -8.43 14.08 0.15
N GLU A 87 -8.45 15.42 0.24
CA GLU A 87 -7.80 16.27 -0.76
C GLU A 87 -6.29 16.04 -0.84
N ILE A 88 -5.60 15.93 0.31
CA ILE A 88 -4.15 15.73 0.31
C ILE A 88 -3.77 14.33 -0.20
N LEU A 89 -4.60 13.30 0.03
CA LEU A 89 -4.42 11.97 -0.53
C LEU A 89 -4.53 12.02 -2.06
N PHE A 90 -5.62 12.61 -2.59
CA PHE A 90 -5.81 12.79 -4.04
C PHE A 90 -4.61 13.48 -4.68
N ARG A 91 -4.27 14.68 -4.21
CA ARG A 91 -3.15 15.47 -4.77
C ARG A 91 -1.82 14.73 -4.71
N SER A 92 -1.59 13.94 -3.66
CA SER A 92 -0.36 13.17 -3.52
C SER A 92 -0.30 12.02 -4.52
N ILE A 93 -1.40 11.31 -4.71
CA ILE A 93 -1.52 10.21 -5.66
C ILE A 93 -1.40 10.72 -7.09
N GLU A 94 -2.11 11.79 -7.46
CA GLU A 94 -2.04 12.42 -8.78
C GLU A 94 -0.63 12.91 -9.15
N LYS A 95 0.16 13.31 -8.16
CA LYS A 95 1.57 13.66 -8.34
C LYS A 95 2.51 12.46 -8.50
N GLY A 96 1.96 11.25 -8.59
CA GLY A 96 2.74 10.03 -8.75
C GLY A 96 3.34 9.48 -7.45
N LYS A 97 2.92 9.98 -6.27
CA LYS A 97 3.44 9.46 -5.02
C LYS A 97 2.97 8.02 -4.79
N PRO A 98 3.89 7.07 -4.52
CA PRO A 98 3.51 5.70 -4.20
C PRO A 98 2.52 5.63 -3.04
N TYR A 99 1.44 4.88 -3.25
CA TYR A 99 0.39 4.65 -2.29
C TYR A 99 0.21 3.15 -2.06
N LEU A 100 0.16 2.73 -0.80
CA LEU A 100 -0.17 1.38 -0.40
C LEU A 100 -1.47 1.37 0.41
N GLY A 101 -2.54 0.83 -0.17
CA GLY A 101 -3.80 0.53 0.53
C GLY A 101 -3.78 -0.86 1.13
N ILE A 102 -4.13 -0.99 2.42
CA ILE A 102 -4.21 -2.29 3.10
C ILE A 102 -5.64 -2.53 3.58
N CYS A 103 -6.25 -3.62 3.15
CA CYS A 103 -7.61 -4.06 3.48
C CYS A 103 -8.65 -2.97 3.16
N LEU A 104 -9.20 -2.28 4.14
CA LEU A 104 -10.12 -1.16 3.91
C LEU A 104 -9.46 -0.04 3.08
N GLY A 105 -8.14 0.14 3.19
CA GLY A 105 -7.37 1.06 2.35
C GLY A 105 -7.35 0.71 0.86
N LEU A 106 -7.56 -0.56 0.47
CA LEU A 106 -7.88 -0.96 -0.88
C LEU A 106 -9.32 -0.56 -1.24
N GLN A 107 -10.27 -0.87 -0.37
CA GLN A 107 -11.70 -0.70 -0.67
C GLN A 107 -12.07 0.77 -0.89
N VAL A 108 -11.55 1.70 -0.08
CA VAL A 108 -11.84 3.12 -0.20
C VAL A 108 -11.32 3.78 -1.48
N LEU A 109 -10.42 3.13 -2.24
CA LEU A 109 -10.01 3.61 -3.57
C LEU A 109 -11.15 3.55 -4.60
N PHE A 110 -12.14 2.68 -4.37
CA PHE A 110 -13.24 2.43 -5.31
C PHE A 110 -14.30 3.52 -5.29
N SER A 111 -15.19 3.50 -6.29
CA SER A 111 -16.23 4.52 -6.46
C SER A 111 -17.28 4.44 -5.36
N GLU A 112 -17.70 3.22 -4.98
CA GLU A 112 -18.78 3.01 -4.02
C GLU A 112 -18.66 1.70 -3.25
N SER A 113 -19.32 1.63 -2.10
CA SER A 113 -19.47 0.44 -1.27
C SER A 113 -20.92 0.23 -0.88
N GLU A 114 -21.35 -1.04 -0.85
CA GLU A 114 -22.66 -1.49 -0.39
C GLU A 114 -22.73 -1.70 1.14
N GLU A 115 -21.64 -1.44 1.87
CA GLU A 115 -21.56 -1.74 3.30
C GLU A 115 -22.51 -0.84 4.12
N PHE A 116 -23.58 -1.43 4.66
CA PHE A 116 -24.64 -0.75 5.42
C PHE A 116 -25.33 0.38 4.64
N GLY A 117 -25.47 0.25 3.32
CA GLY A 117 -26.06 1.22 2.41
C GLY A 117 -25.13 1.55 1.25
N SER A 118 -25.45 2.55 0.46
CA SER A 118 -24.57 3.01 -0.62
C SER A 118 -23.72 4.18 -0.13
N HIS A 119 -22.40 4.00 -0.14
CA HIS A 119 -21.44 5.01 0.31
C HIS A 119 -20.38 5.25 -0.76
N ARG A 120 -20.11 6.53 -1.05
CA ARG A 120 -19.06 6.91 -1.99
C ARG A 120 -17.67 6.71 -1.38
N GLY A 121 -16.75 6.14 -2.18
CA GLY A 121 -15.33 6.09 -1.86
C GLY A 121 -14.56 7.23 -2.49
N LEU A 122 -13.23 7.06 -2.60
CA LEU A 122 -12.35 8.04 -3.23
C LEU A 122 -12.55 8.11 -4.75
N GLY A 123 -13.08 7.06 -5.40
CA GLY A 123 -13.34 7.05 -6.84
C GLY A 123 -12.08 7.09 -7.73
N LEU A 124 -10.91 6.77 -7.18
CA LEU A 124 -9.65 6.65 -7.93
C LEU A 124 -9.64 5.42 -8.83
N ILE A 125 -10.42 4.41 -8.48
CA ILE A 125 -10.66 3.20 -9.24
C ILE A 125 -12.17 3.05 -9.42
N GLN A 126 -12.62 2.92 -10.68
CA GLN A 126 -14.02 2.66 -10.95
C GLN A 126 -14.37 1.22 -10.61
N GLY A 127 -15.52 1.05 -9.96
CA GLY A 127 -15.99 -0.25 -9.49
C GLY A 127 -16.62 -0.17 -8.10
N LYS A 128 -16.93 -1.32 -7.55
CA LYS A 128 -17.74 -1.46 -6.33
C LYS A 128 -17.05 -2.29 -5.25
N VAL A 129 -17.48 -2.06 -4.02
CA VAL A 129 -17.17 -2.92 -2.87
C VAL A 129 -18.46 -3.61 -2.46
N VAL A 130 -18.45 -4.94 -2.53
CA VAL A 130 -19.66 -5.77 -2.31
C VAL A 130 -19.43 -6.81 -1.22
N ARG A 131 -20.52 -7.27 -0.60
CA ARG A 131 -20.46 -8.26 0.47
C ARG A 131 -20.31 -9.68 -0.07
N PHE A 132 -19.56 -10.53 0.65
CA PHE A 132 -19.64 -11.96 0.45
C PHE A 132 -21.04 -12.48 0.77
N VAL A 133 -21.54 -13.38 -0.06
CA VAL A 133 -22.76 -14.12 0.23
C VAL A 133 -22.37 -15.33 1.09
N PRO A 134 -22.86 -15.44 2.33
CA PRO A 134 -22.57 -16.60 3.18
C PRO A 134 -23.13 -17.88 2.55
N ASP A 135 -22.39 -18.97 2.69
CA ASP A 135 -22.84 -20.32 2.36
C ASP A 135 -22.43 -21.30 3.50
N PRO A 136 -22.89 -22.56 3.48
CA PRO A 136 -22.59 -23.52 4.56
C PRO A 136 -21.08 -23.76 4.77
N GLU A 137 -20.26 -23.61 3.73
CA GLU A 137 -18.81 -23.88 3.76
C GLU A 137 -17.99 -22.61 4.01
N HIS A 138 -18.53 -21.44 3.67
CA HIS A 138 -17.83 -20.16 3.69
C HIS A 138 -18.53 -19.13 4.59
N LYS A 139 -18.05 -19.02 5.82
CA LYS A 139 -18.56 -18.05 6.80
C LYS A 139 -18.13 -16.63 6.42
N VAL A 140 -18.94 -15.63 6.78
CA VAL A 140 -18.58 -14.22 6.67
C VAL A 140 -18.39 -13.66 8.08
N PRO A 141 -17.25 -13.04 8.39
CA PRO A 141 -16.17 -12.64 7.49
C PRO A 141 -15.29 -13.81 7.01
N HIS A 142 -14.68 -13.65 5.83
CA HIS A 142 -13.50 -14.42 5.43
C HIS A 142 -12.36 -14.05 6.39
N MET A 143 -11.96 -14.98 7.24
CA MET A 143 -10.97 -14.75 8.28
C MET A 143 -10.00 -15.92 8.36
N GLY A 144 -8.71 -15.62 8.19
CA GLY A 144 -7.64 -16.61 8.31
C GLY A 144 -6.63 -16.52 7.17
N TRP A 145 -5.86 -17.59 7.05
CA TRP A 145 -4.85 -17.74 6.01
C TRP A 145 -5.48 -18.30 4.73
N ASN A 146 -5.18 -17.66 3.60
CA ASN A 146 -5.60 -18.13 2.29
C ASN A 146 -4.52 -17.79 1.26
N THR A 147 -4.55 -18.48 0.12
CA THR A 147 -3.56 -18.31 -0.95
C THR A 147 -3.96 -17.20 -1.91
N ILE A 148 -2.97 -16.63 -2.55
CA ILE A 148 -3.18 -15.76 -3.71
C ILE A 148 -2.78 -16.46 -4.99
N GLU A 149 -3.49 -16.16 -6.08
CA GLU A 149 -3.14 -16.53 -7.44
C GLU A 149 -2.78 -15.25 -8.21
N LYS A 150 -1.56 -15.20 -8.74
CA LYS A 150 -1.08 -14.02 -9.49
C LYS A 150 -1.77 -13.97 -10.84
N GLU A 151 -2.33 -12.80 -11.17
CA GLU A 151 -2.89 -12.51 -12.49
C GLU A 151 -1.82 -11.91 -13.42
N LYS A 152 -0.91 -11.11 -12.86
CA LYS A 152 0.20 -10.51 -13.59
C LYS A 152 1.41 -10.28 -12.70
N GLU A 153 2.55 -10.06 -13.34
CA GLU A 153 3.73 -9.58 -12.64
C GLU A 153 3.53 -8.12 -12.24
N ALA A 154 3.42 -7.88 -10.93
CA ALA A 154 3.31 -6.56 -10.35
C ALA A 154 4.50 -6.29 -9.42
N PRO A 155 5.01 -5.05 -9.35
CA PRO A 155 6.17 -4.74 -8.51
C PRO A 155 6.00 -5.19 -7.06
N LEU A 156 4.79 -5.01 -6.50
CA LEU A 156 4.47 -5.42 -5.14
C LEU A 156 4.58 -6.93 -4.92
N LEU A 157 4.35 -7.74 -5.96
CA LEU A 157 4.36 -9.20 -5.91
C LEU A 157 5.69 -9.84 -6.33
N GLN A 158 6.77 -9.05 -6.42
CA GLN A 158 8.09 -9.59 -6.76
C GLN A 158 8.58 -10.56 -5.66
N GLY A 159 8.94 -11.79 -6.06
CA GLY A 159 9.35 -12.85 -5.12
C GLY A 159 8.19 -13.51 -4.36
N ILE A 160 6.95 -13.19 -4.75
CA ILE A 160 5.73 -13.85 -4.29
C ILE A 160 5.27 -14.81 -5.40
N GLY A 161 4.93 -16.03 -5.04
CA GLY A 161 4.40 -17.04 -5.96
C GLY A 161 2.88 -17.20 -5.83
N SER A 162 2.24 -17.71 -6.89
CA SER A 162 0.89 -18.28 -6.76
C SER A 162 0.93 -19.42 -5.76
N GLY A 163 -0.09 -19.50 -4.90
CA GLY A 163 -0.15 -20.44 -3.78
C GLY A 163 0.50 -19.94 -2.48
N ASP A 164 1.17 -18.78 -2.47
CA ASP A 164 1.68 -18.18 -1.23
C ASP A 164 0.52 -17.72 -0.33
N PHE A 165 0.66 -17.97 0.98
CA PHE A 165 -0.37 -17.69 1.98
C PHE A 165 -0.24 -16.27 2.55
N PHE A 166 -1.40 -15.63 2.68
CA PHE A 166 -1.57 -14.33 3.35
C PHE A 166 -2.73 -14.37 4.34
N TYR A 167 -2.72 -13.45 5.30
CA TYR A 167 -3.78 -13.33 6.30
C TYR A 167 -4.87 -12.36 5.84
N PHE A 168 -6.11 -12.83 5.85
CA PHE A 168 -7.31 -12.08 5.48
C PHE A 168 -8.24 -11.92 6.68
N VAL A 169 -8.96 -10.81 6.75
CA VAL A 169 -10.08 -10.60 7.65
C VAL A 169 -11.00 -9.53 7.07
N HIS A 170 -12.03 -9.94 6.32
CA HIS A 170 -12.94 -9.00 5.65
C HIS A 170 -14.27 -9.65 5.30
N SER A 171 -15.35 -8.84 5.27
CA SER A 171 -16.70 -9.26 4.87
C SER A 171 -17.07 -8.78 3.48
N TYR A 172 -16.31 -7.81 2.95
CA TYR A 172 -16.51 -7.16 1.66
C TYR A 172 -15.27 -7.29 0.81
N TYR A 173 -15.43 -7.27 -0.51
CA TYR A 173 -14.33 -7.35 -1.48
C TYR A 173 -14.64 -6.44 -2.67
N VAL A 174 -13.61 -6.10 -3.43
CA VAL A 174 -13.71 -5.17 -4.55
C VAL A 174 -14.03 -5.87 -5.87
N ILE A 175 -14.81 -5.21 -6.71
CA ILE A 175 -15.10 -5.56 -8.10
C ILE A 175 -14.72 -4.35 -8.95
N PRO A 176 -13.52 -4.31 -9.55
CA PRO A 176 -13.13 -3.25 -10.47
C PRO A 176 -13.88 -3.38 -11.80
N ASP A 177 -14.27 -2.24 -12.39
CA ASP A 177 -14.86 -2.20 -13.74
C ASP A 177 -13.81 -2.55 -14.81
N GLN A 178 -12.53 -2.31 -14.54
CA GLN A 178 -11.39 -2.57 -15.41
C GLN A 178 -10.48 -3.62 -14.79
N THR A 179 -10.32 -4.74 -15.48
CA THR A 179 -9.60 -5.90 -14.96
C THR A 179 -8.08 -5.81 -15.10
N GLU A 180 -7.57 -4.92 -15.95
CA GLU A 180 -6.15 -4.73 -16.18
C GLU A 180 -5.37 -4.29 -14.93
N TRP A 181 -6.05 -3.75 -13.92
CA TRP A 181 -5.41 -3.35 -12.66
C TRP A 181 -5.30 -4.47 -11.64
N ILE A 182 -5.96 -5.60 -11.86
CA ILE A 182 -5.92 -6.74 -10.96
C ILE A 182 -4.52 -7.37 -11.01
N SER A 183 -3.93 -7.59 -9.84
CA SER A 183 -2.62 -8.21 -9.70
C SER A 183 -2.70 -9.63 -9.19
N SER A 184 -3.69 -9.92 -8.33
CA SER A 184 -3.93 -11.26 -7.83
C SER A 184 -5.39 -11.48 -7.44
N PHE A 185 -5.78 -12.74 -7.45
CA PHE A 185 -7.04 -13.26 -6.94
C PHE A 185 -6.81 -14.18 -5.76
N THR A 186 -7.87 -14.39 -5.00
CA THR A 186 -7.98 -15.41 -3.95
C THR A 186 -9.34 -16.07 -4.07
N THR A 187 -9.42 -17.38 -3.80
CA THR A 187 -10.68 -18.11 -3.83
C THR A 187 -11.23 -18.30 -2.42
N TYR A 188 -12.48 -17.87 -2.21
CA TYR A 188 -13.26 -18.13 -1.00
C TYR A 188 -14.72 -18.34 -1.41
N GLY A 189 -15.09 -19.59 -1.67
CA GLY A 189 -16.32 -19.97 -2.37
C GLY A 189 -16.30 -19.56 -3.85
N LYS A 190 -15.92 -18.33 -4.14
CA LYS A 190 -15.69 -17.77 -5.48
C LYS A 190 -14.40 -16.96 -5.51
N PRO A 191 -13.80 -16.77 -6.69
CA PRO A 191 -12.66 -15.88 -6.83
C PRO A 191 -13.04 -14.42 -6.49
N PHE A 192 -12.15 -13.72 -5.78
CA PHE A 192 -12.23 -12.28 -5.53
C PHE A 192 -10.87 -11.63 -5.69
N VAL A 193 -10.85 -10.34 -5.97
CA VAL A 193 -9.61 -9.57 -6.14
C VAL A 193 -8.89 -9.43 -4.79
N SER A 194 -7.68 -9.94 -4.69
CA SER A 194 -6.86 -9.88 -3.47
C SER A 194 -5.78 -8.81 -3.51
N SER A 195 -5.36 -8.35 -4.70
CA SER A 195 -4.52 -7.16 -4.85
C SER A 195 -4.72 -6.48 -6.20
N ILE A 196 -4.41 -5.18 -6.22
CA ILE A 196 -4.41 -4.35 -7.43
C ILE A 196 -3.09 -3.59 -7.56
N TRP A 197 -2.76 -3.24 -8.81
CA TRP A 197 -1.70 -2.33 -9.17
C TRP A 197 -2.12 -1.47 -10.36
N LYS A 198 -2.12 -0.15 -10.16
CA LYS A 198 -2.35 0.87 -11.18
C LYS A 198 -1.32 1.96 -10.98
N GLU A 199 -0.33 2.03 -11.88
CA GLU A 199 0.75 3.04 -11.81
C GLU A 199 1.43 3.08 -10.43
N ASN A 200 1.24 4.17 -9.67
CA ASN A 200 1.76 4.38 -8.32
C ASN A 200 0.79 3.89 -7.21
N LEU A 201 -0.38 3.36 -7.57
CA LEU A 201 -1.35 2.78 -6.64
C LEU A 201 -1.09 1.29 -6.49
N PHE A 202 -0.79 0.89 -5.26
CA PHE A 202 -0.68 -0.51 -4.84
C PHE A 202 -1.70 -0.75 -3.74
N ALA A 203 -2.43 -1.86 -3.79
CA ALA A 203 -3.31 -2.17 -2.68
C ALA A 203 -3.57 -3.67 -2.55
N THR A 204 -3.78 -4.13 -1.31
CA THR A 204 -4.02 -5.52 -0.93
C THR A 204 -5.26 -5.64 -0.07
N GLN A 205 -6.07 -6.67 -0.30
CA GLN A 205 -7.17 -7.05 0.59
C GLN A 205 -6.66 -7.77 1.83
N PHE A 206 -5.57 -8.50 1.69
CA PHE A 206 -4.87 -9.14 2.80
C PHE A 206 -4.04 -8.14 3.59
N HIS A 207 -3.59 -8.57 4.78
CA HIS A 207 -2.78 -7.80 5.71
C HIS A 207 -1.30 -8.21 5.62
N PRO A 208 -0.45 -7.49 4.88
CA PRO A 208 0.98 -7.80 4.80
C PRO A 208 1.64 -7.84 6.19
N GLU A 209 1.29 -6.89 7.06
CA GLU A 209 1.84 -6.77 8.41
C GLU A 209 1.52 -7.96 9.34
N LYS A 210 0.56 -8.83 8.91
CA LYS A 210 0.18 -10.06 9.61
C LYS A 210 0.56 -11.32 8.86
N SER A 211 1.21 -11.21 7.70
CA SER A 211 1.46 -12.32 6.77
C SER A 211 2.89 -12.83 6.81
N GLN A 212 3.56 -12.73 7.96
CA GLN A 212 4.90 -13.27 8.21
C GLN A 212 5.92 -12.83 7.15
N GLN A 213 6.82 -13.72 6.71
CA GLN A 213 7.90 -13.41 5.77
C GLN A 213 7.38 -12.93 4.40
N LYS A 214 6.30 -13.53 3.89
CA LYS A 214 5.71 -13.13 2.62
C LYS A 214 5.08 -11.74 2.72
N GLY A 215 4.45 -11.43 3.84
CA GLY A 215 3.95 -10.08 4.12
C GLY A 215 5.06 -9.03 4.23
N LEU A 216 6.17 -9.36 4.90
CA LEU A 216 7.33 -8.47 4.95
C LEU A 216 7.91 -8.22 3.56
N ARG A 217 7.97 -9.26 2.69
CA ARG A 217 8.37 -9.11 1.29
C ARG A 217 7.50 -8.10 0.52
N ILE A 218 6.18 -8.09 0.75
CA ILE A 218 5.27 -7.08 0.17
C ILE A 218 5.68 -5.67 0.61
N LEU A 219 5.97 -5.47 1.91
CA LEU A 219 6.41 -4.16 2.41
C LEU A 219 7.78 -3.75 1.86
N GLU A 220 8.74 -4.69 1.75
CA GLU A 220 10.04 -4.45 1.11
C GLU A 220 9.88 -4.03 -0.36
N ASN A 221 9.02 -4.73 -1.10
CA ASN A 221 8.74 -4.40 -2.50
C ASN A 221 8.10 -3.01 -2.65
N PHE A 222 7.20 -2.64 -1.73
CA PHE A 222 6.63 -1.29 -1.70
C PHE A 222 7.71 -0.24 -1.46
N VAL A 223 8.62 -0.47 -0.50
CA VAL A 223 9.75 0.44 -0.25
C VAL A 223 10.65 0.55 -1.49
N GLY A 224 10.87 -0.56 -2.19
CA GLY A 224 11.64 -0.59 -3.44
C GLY A 224 10.99 0.16 -4.61
N SER A 225 9.71 0.54 -4.51
CA SER A 225 8.99 1.34 -5.52
C SER A 225 9.04 2.85 -5.27
N ILE A 226 9.70 3.31 -4.19
CA ILE A 226 9.85 4.71 -3.82
C ILE A 226 11.16 5.25 -4.40
#